data_3e62c53095516f43562eb99702393049
#
_entry.id   3e62c53095516f43562eb99702393049
#
_cell.length_a   1.000
_cell.length_b   1.000
_cell.length_c   1.000
_cell.angle_alpha   90.00
_cell.angle_beta   90.00
_cell.angle_gamma   90.00
#
_symmetry.space_group_name_H-M   'P 1'
#
loop_
_entity.id
_entity.type
_entity.pdbx_description
1 polymer ?
#
loop_
_entity_poly.entity_id
_entity_poly.type
_entity_poly.pdbx_seq_one_letter_code
_entity_poly.pdbx_strand_id
1 'polypeptide(L)'
;MSADLILTIADRSRGGDFSAWFREQGATLVLTALGRGTATTEVLDCLGLEATEKAVLLCMLPSRRGLLRKAAKDLWLDVPGRGVMMAVPVSSIGGASAKNYLLQGEAEDRMEKKLTHELIVVIANQGATDQVMDAARAAGATGGTAVHAKGTGTELAKKFFGVSLASEKELIFILASAETRKPIMKAIMEKAGMQTEAQALAFSLPVTDLAGLRQFNVE
;
A
#
# COMPACT_ATOMS: atom_id res chain seq x y z
N MET A 1 -10.63 16.52 14.29
CA MET A 1 -11.12 15.14 14.08
C MET A 1 -10.09 14.44 13.23
N SER A 2 -9.38 13.47 13.77
CA SER A 2 -8.34 12.72 13.07
C SER A 2 -8.94 11.55 12.28
N ALA A 3 -8.38 11.27 11.12
CA ALA A 3 -8.82 10.21 10.23
C ALA A 3 -7.62 9.36 9.77
N ASP A 4 -7.88 8.10 9.50
CA ASP A 4 -6.92 7.19 8.92
C ASP A 4 -7.45 6.64 7.59
N LEU A 5 -6.58 6.61 6.59
CA LEU A 5 -6.74 5.77 5.42
C LEU A 5 -6.26 4.36 5.80
N ILE A 6 -7.17 3.42 5.79
CA ILE A 6 -6.84 2.01 6.02
C ILE A 6 -6.56 1.36 4.66
N LEU A 7 -5.32 0.98 4.45
CA LEU A 7 -4.89 0.19 3.30
C LEU A 7 -4.75 -1.26 3.73
N THR A 8 -5.44 -2.15 3.01
CA THR A 8 -5.38 -3.59 3.26
C THR A 8 -4.98 -4.32 2.00
N ILE A 9 -4.05 -5.25 2.12
CA ILE A 9 -3.63 -6.14 1.05
C ILE A 9 -3.88 -7.57 1.53
N ALA A 10 -4.76 -8.28 0.84
CA ALA A 10 -5.13 -9.64 1.20
C ALA A 10 -5.20 -10.53 -0.05
N ASP A 11 -5.40 -11.82 0.14
CA ASP A 11 -5.73 -12.71 -0.96
C ASP A 11 -7.04 -12.27 -1.63
N ARG A 12 -7.14 -12.39 -2.95
CA ARG A 12 -8.31 -11.97 -3.73
C ARG A 12 -9.60 -12.59 -3.22
N SER A 13 -9.57 -13.87 -2.85
CA SER A 13 -10.74 -14.60 -2.35
C SER A 13 -11.31 -14.03 -1.07
N ARG A 14 -10.49 -13.32 -0.28
CA ARG A 14 -10.87 -12.74 1.00
C ARG A 14 -11.32 -11.28 0.93
N GLY A 15 -11.27 -10.65 -0.24
CA GLY A 15 -11.65 -9.24 -0.41
C GLY A 15 -13.06 -8.93 0.10
N GLY A 16 -13.99 -9.87 -0.04
CA GLY A 16 -15.36 -9.79 0.47
C GLY A 16 -15.43 -9.72 1.99
N ASP A 17 -14.68 -10.56 2.70
CA ASP A 17 -14.66 -10.63 4.17
C ASP A 17 -14.18 -9.30 4.75
N PHE A 18 -13.08 -8.78 4.21
CA PHE A 18 -12.53 -7.48 4.64
C PHE A 18 -13.50 -6.34 4.35
N SER A 19 -14.13 -6.35 3.19
CA SER A 19 -15.10 -5.32 2.82
C SER A 19 -16.34 -5.33 3.75
N ALA A 20 -16.82 -6.50 4.12
CA ALA A 20 -17.91 -6.66 5.08
C ALA A 20 -17.50 -6.15 6.47
N TRP A 21 -16.34 -6.57 6.95
CA TRP A 21 -15.81 -6.12 8.23
C TRP A 21 -15.66 -4.59 8.30
N PHE A 22 -15.14 -3.94 7.24
CA PHE A 22 -15.02 -2.48 7.21
C PHE A 22 -16.38 -1.78 7.32
N ARG A 23 -17.42 -2.30 6.66
CA ARG A 23 -18.78 -1.76 6.77
C ARG A 23 -19.33 -1.88 8.20
N GLU A 24 -19.06 -2.99 8.88
CA GLU A 24 -19.40 -3.18 10.30
C GLU A 24 -18.66 -2.19 11.21
N GLN A 25 -17.45 -1.77 10.83
CA GLN A 25 -16.73 -0.71 11.54
C GLN A 25 -17.20 0.71 11.18
N GLY A 26 -18.22 0.85 10.33
CA GLY A 26 -18.80 2.13 9.95
C GLY A 26 -18.14 2.80 8.74
N ALA A 27 -17.39 2.05 7.92
CA ALA A 27 -16.88 2.57 6.65
C ALA A 27 -18.02 2.80 5.67
N THR A 28 -18.19 4.04 5.21
CA THR A 28 -19.20 4.42 4.21
C THR A 28 -18.75 4.13 2.78
N LEU A 29 -17.43 4.10 2.55
CA LEU A 29 -16.83 3.81 1.26
C LEU A 29 -15.68 2.83 1.45
N VAL A 30 -15.74 1.71 0.74
CA VAL A 30 -14.64 0.73 0.62
C VAL A 30 -14.33 0.58 -0.86
N LEU A 31 -13.15 0.99 -1.28
CA LEU A 31 -12.65 0.78 -2.63
C LEU A 31 -11.85 -0.52 -2.65
N THR A 32 -12.07 -1.33 -3.67
CA THR A 32 -11.32 -2.57 -3.89
C THR A 32 -10.69 -2.54 -5.28
N ALA A 33 -9.38 -2.70 -5.33
CA ALA A 33 -8.62 -2.88 -6.56
C ALA A 33 -8.01 -4.28 -6.59
N LEU A 34 -7.75 -4.79 -7.78
CA LEU A 34 -7.01 -6.03 -7.97
C LEU A 34 -5.53 -5.69 -8.15
N GLY A 35 -4.68 -6.44 -7.46
CA GLY A 35 -3.25 -6.31 -7.53
C GLY A 35 -2.57 -7.67 -7.65
N ARG A 36 -1.27 -7.63 -7.92
CA ARG A 36 -0.40 -8.79 -7.98
C ARG A 36 0.64 -8.70 -6.88
N GLY A 37 0.76 -9.75 -6.05
CA GLY A 37 1.84 -9.90 -5.10
C GLY A 37 3.17 -10.14 -5.82
N THR A 38 4.22 -9.50 -5.37
CA THR A 38 5.57 -9.60 -5.96
C THR A 38 6.54 -10.37 -5.07
N ALA A 39 6.07 -10.93 -3.95
CA ALA A 39 6.92 -11.79 -3.13
C ALA A 39 7.25 -13.06 -3.93
N THR A 40 8.52 -13.23 -4.27
CA THR A 40 9.03 -14.46 -4.85
C THR A 40 9.22 -15.47 -3.71
N THR A 41 8.49 -16.57 -3.78
CA THR A 41 8.91 -17.78 -3.08
C THR A 41 9.57 -18.68 -4.13
N GLU A 42 10.79 -19.10 -3.93
CA GLU A 42 11.51 -20.04 -4.81
C GLU A 42 10.68 -21.28 -5.18
N VAL A 43 9.76 -21.66 -4.30
CA VAL A 43 8.80 -22.76 -4.49
C VAL A 43 7.72 -22.44 -5.53
N LEU A 44 7.25 -21.19 -5.61
CA LEU A 44 6.22 -20.79 -6.60
C LEU A 44 6.82 -20.74 -8.01
N ASP A 45 8.06 -20.26 -8.12
CA ASP A 45 8.78 -20.22 -9.40
C ASP A 45 9.09 -21.65 -9.92
N CYS A 46 9.48 -22.56 -9.03
CA CYS A 46 9.69 -23.97 -9.39
C CYS A 46 8.41 -24.71 -9.85
N LEU A 47 7.26 -24.29 -9.37
CA LEU A 47 5.96 -24.91 -9.71
C LEU A 47 5.26 -24.23 -10.88
N GLY A 48 5.83 -23.16 -11.45
CA GLY A 48 5.21 -22.37 -12.51
C GLY A 48 3.91 -21.69 -12.08
N LEU A 49 3.74 -21.47 -10.77
CA LEU A 49 2.58 -20.78 -10.22
C LEU A 49 2.81 -19.27 -10.31
N GLU A 50 1.91 -18.58 -11.00
CA GLU A 50 1.96 -17.12 -11.09
C GLU A 50 1.79 -16.46 -9.71
N ALA A 51 2.33 -15.25 -9.59
CA ALA A 51 2.16 -14.42 -8.41
C ALA A 51 0.67 -14.32 -8.05
N THR A 52 0.35 -14.66 -6.80
CA THR A 52 -1.04 -14.73 -6.34
C THR A 52 -1.75 -13.40 -6.49
N GLU A 53 -2.95 -13.41 -7.09
CA GLU A 53 -3.82 -12.24 -7.17
C GLU A 53 -4.16 -11.72 -5.77
N LYS A 54 -4.07 -10.41 -5.60
CA LYS A 54 -4.35 -9.71 -4.35
C LYS A 54 -5.54 -8.78 -4.50
N ALA A 55 -6.33 -8.68 -3.43
CA ALA A 55 -7.27 -7.58 -3.25
C ALA A 55 -6.55 -6.48 -2.47
N VAL A 56 -6.56 -5.27 -3.01
CA VAL A 56 -6.10 -4.05 -2.34
C VAL A 56 -7.34 -3.25 -1.97
N LEU A 57 -7.62 -3.13 -0.67
CA LEU A 57 -8.77 -2.41 -0.17
C LEU A 57 -8.32 -1.09 0.47
N LEU A 58 -9.07 -0.05 0.18
CA LEU A 58 -8.87 1.30 0.69
C LEU A 58 -10.17 1.78 1.31
N CYS A 59 -10.13 2.19 2.57
CA CYS A 59 -11.25 2.88 3.20
C CYS A 59 -10.76 3.98 4.15
N MET A 60 -11.60 4.98 4.39
CA MET A 60 -11.35 5.99 5.42
C MET A 60 -12.22 5.71 6.63
N LEU A 61 -11.59 5.78 7.81
CA LEU A 61 -12.28 5.68 9.08
C LEU A 61 -11.80 6.78 10.03
N PRO A 62 -12.64 7.21 10.99
CA PRO A 62 -12.15 7.99 12.12
C PRO A 62 -11.02 7.24 12.82
N SER A 63 -9.97 7.96 13.25
CA SER A 63 -8.86 7.33 13.98
C SER A 63 -9.36 6.72 15.28
N ARG A 64 -9.15 5.42 15.48
CA ARG A 64 -9.60 4.67 16.67
C ARG A 64 -8.48 3.80 17.20
N ARG A 65 -8.28 3.86 18.52
CA ARG A 65 -7.29 2.98 19.17
C ARG A 65 -7.73 1.52 19.07
N GLY A 66 -6.78 0.66 18.76
CA GLY A 66 -7.03 -0.78 18.73
C GLY A 66 -7.86 -1.29 17.55
N LEU A 67 -8.20 -0.44 16.56
CA LEU A 67 -8.93 -0.87 15.36
C LEU A 67 -8.19 -2.00 14.65
N LEU A 68 -6.88 -1.85 14.41
CA LEU A 68 -6.09 -2.88 13.74
C LEU A 68 -5.86 -4.12 14.63
N ARG A 69 -5.81 -3.95 15.94
CA ARG A 69 -5.76 -5.08 16.87
C ARG A 69 -7.06 -5.89 16.85
N LYS A 70 -8.20 -5.20 16.75
CA LYS A 70 -9.50 -5.85 16.55
C LYS A 70 -9.53 -6.58 15.20
N ALA A 71 -9.10 -5.92 14.12
CA ALA A 71 -8.98 -6.53 12.80
C ALA A 71 -8.10 -7.79 12.81
N ALA A 72 -6.96 -7.75 13.51
CA ALA A 72 -6.05 -8.88 13.61
C ALA A 72 -6.73 -10.11 14.18
N LYS A 73 -7.60 -9.94 15.20
CA LYS A 73 -8.38 -11.03 15.80
C LYS A 73 -9.52 -11.49 14.89
N ASP A 74 -10.36 -10.55 14.45
CA ASP A 74 -11.60 -10.86 13.72
C ASP A 74 -11.31 -11.48 12.34
N LEU A 75 -10.23 -11.03 11.68
CA LEU A 75 -9.85 -11.43 10.33
C LEU A 75 -8.65 -12.39 10.30
N TRP A 76 -8.17 -12.82 11.46
CA TRP A 76 -7.07 -13.78 11.60
C TRP A 76 -5.78 -13.30 10.92
N LEU A 77 -5.46 -12.00 11.01
CA LEU A 77 -4.27 -11.43 10.39
C LEU A 77 -2.96 -11.92 11.02
N ASP A 78 -3.02 -12.49 12.22
CA ASP A 78 -1.87 -13.12 12.87
C ASP A 78 -1.45 -14.43 12.19
N VAL A 79 -2.30 -14.98 11.31
CA VAL A 79 -1.99 -16.17 10.53
C VAL A 79 -1.29 -15.76 9.24
N PRO A 80 -0.13 -16.35 8.89
CA PRO A 80 0.60 -16.05 7.66
C PRO A 80 -0.28 -16.19 6.41
N GLY A 81 -0.10 -15.28 5.44
CA GLY A 81 -0.85 -15.28 4.18
C GLY A 81 -2.26 -14.72 4.26
N ARG A 82 -2.76 -14.38 5.47
CA ARG A 82 -4.13 -13.86 5.62
C ARG A 82 -4.29 -12.42 5.18
N GLY A 83 -3.22 -11.65 5.10
CA GLY A 83 -3.21 -10.28 4.63
C GLY A 83 -2.45 -9.33 5.57
N VAL A 84 -2.25 -8.12 5.09
CA VAL A 84 -1.63 -7.02 5.83
C VAL A 84 -2.57 -5.83 5.83
N MET A 85 -2.77 -5.21 6.99
CA MET A 85 -3.60 -4.02 7.15
C MET A 85 -2.76 -2.93 7.81
N MET A 86 -2.79 -1.73 7.27
CA MET A 86 -2.02 -0.59 7.77
C MET A 86 -2.87 0.67 7.83
N ALA A 87 -2.65 1.47 8.85
CA ALA A 87 -3.28 2.77 9.03
C ALA A 87 -2.31 3.88 8.63
N VAL A 88 -2.73 4.71 7.69
CA VAL A 88 -1.99 5.86 7.17
C VAL A 88 -2.76 7.13 7.58
N PRO A 89 -2.13 8.06 8.29
CA PRO A 89 -2.79 9.27 8.75
C PRO A 89 -3.22 10.17 7.58
N VAL A 90 -4.46 10.63 7.62
CA VAL A 90 -4.98 11.61 6.66
C VAL A 90 -4.78 13.02 7.21
N SER A 91 -4.04 13.86 6.50
CA SER A 91 -3.75 15.23 6.91
C SER A 91 -4.96 16.15 6.73
N SER A 92 -5.71 15.99 5.64
CA SER A 92 -6.89 16.82 5.34
C SER A 92 -7.87 16.11 4.42
N ILE A 93 -9.15 16.49 4.51
CA ILE A 93 -10.23 16.04 3.62
C ILE A 93 -10.87 17.27 3.01
N GLY A 94 -10.93 17.33 1.68
CA GLY A 94 -11.53 18.44 0.94
C GLY A 94 -13.04 18.44 1.05
N GLY A 95 -13.62 19.59 1.50
CA GLY A 95 -15.05 19.80 1.58
C GLY A 95 -15.75 19.20 2.80
N ALA A 96 -16.62 19.98 3.42
CA ALA A 96 -17.37 19.58 4.62
C ALA A 96 -18.29 18.38 4.36
N SER A 97 -18.95 18.33 3.22
CA SER A 97 -19.86 17.25 2.83
C SER A 97 -19.11 15.92 2.67
N ALA A 98 -17.93 15.93 2.02
CA ALA A 98 -17.10 14.74 1.87
C ALA A 98 -16.59 14.25 3.22
N LYS A 99 -16.15 15.16 4.10
CA LYS A 99 -15.72 14.83 5.46
C LYS A 99 -16.84 14.17 6.26
N ASN A 100 -18.05 14.74 6.25
CA ASN A 100 -19.20 14.18 6.98
C ASN A 100 -19.64 12.82 6.42
N TYR A 101 -19.51 12.63 5.12
CA TYR A 101 -19.83 11.35 4.48
C TYR A 101 -18.80 10.27 4.84
N LEU A 102 -17.51 10.58 4.78
CA LEU A 102 -16.42 9.59 4.97
C LEU A 102 -16.16 9.26 6.44
N LEU A 103 -16.40 10.20 7.35
CA LEU A 103 -16.06 10.06 8.77
C LEU A 103 -17.31 10.02 9.64
N GLN A 104 -18.06 8.92 9.56
CA GLN A 104 -19.15 8.67 10.48
C GLN A 104 -18.62 8.05 11.79
N GLY A 105 -18.95 8.67 12.93
CA GLY A 105 -18.57 8.24 14.26
C GLY A 105 -17.52 9.13 14.93
N GLU A 106 -17.15 8.74 16.16
CA GLU A 106 -16.20 9.47 16.98
C GLU A 106 -14.76 9.10 16.62
N ALA A 107 -13.89 10.10 16.53
CA ALA A 107 -12.46 9.93 16.37
C ALA A 107 -11.77 10.12 17.73
N GLU A 108 -10.80 9.28 18.02
CA GLU A 108 -9.92 9.46 19.16
C GLU A 108 -8.69 10.29 18.78
N ASP A 109 -8.14 11.02 19.75
CA ASP A 109 -6.89 11.75 19.53
C ASP A 109 -5.74 10.77 19.29
N ARG A 110 -4.92 11.07 18.28
CA ARG A 110 -3.69 10.31 18.03
C ARG A 110 -2.70 10.54 19.15
N MET A 111 -2.23 9.45 19.74
CA MET A 111 -0.97 9.51 20.48
C MET A 111 0.18 9.57 19.46
N GLU A 112 1.17 10.41 19.74
CA GLU A 112 2.46 10.34 19.03
C GLU A 112 3.08 8.95 19.23
N LYS A 113 2.99 8.11 18.23
CA LYS A 113 3.67 6.81 18.19
C LYS A 113 4.98 6.97 17.43
N LYS A 114 6.05 6.35 17.92
CA LYS A 114 7.27 6.20 17.14
C LYS A 114 6.92 5.38 15.88
N LEU A 115 7.09 5.99 14.72
CA LEU A 115 6.85 5.35 13.44
C LEU A 115 7.93 4.31 13.19
N THR A 116 7.55 3.04 13.15
CA THR A 116 8.46 1.91 12.90
C THR A 116 8.48 1.48 11.44
N HIS A 117 7.40 1.80 10.71
CA HIS A 117 7.23 1.41 9.31
C HIS A 117 6.74 2.58 8.47
N GLU A 118 7.06 2.54 7.19
CA GLU A 118 6.58 3.44 6.17
C GLU A 118 6.09 2.67 4.94
N LEU A 119 5.06 3.18 4.29
CA LEU A 119 4.56 2.69 3.03
C LEU A 119 5.24 3.46 1.90
N ILE A 120 6.10 2.80 1.15
CA ILE A 120 6.66 3.36 -0.09
C ILE A 120 5.65 3.10 -1.21
N VAL A 121 5.26 4.17 -1.87
CA VAL A 121 4.39 4.13 -3.05
C VAL A 121 5.23 4.51 -4.26
N VAL A 122 5.30 3.61 -5.23
CA VAL A 122 6.01 3.85 -6.50
C VAL A 122 4.99 3.91 -7.63
N ILE A 123 5.07 4.95 -8.43
CA ILE A 123 4.32 5.10 -9.69
C ILE A 123 5.31 4.88 -10.82
N ALA A 124 5.10 3.86 -11.64
CA ALA A 124 5.99 3.52 -12.75
C ALA A 124 5.21 3.27 -14.05
N ASN A 125 5.90 3.19 -15.17
CA ASN A 125 5.30 2.74 -16.42
C ASN A 125 4.84 1.29 -16.30
N GLN A 126 3.79 0.92 -17.01
CA GLN A 126 3.31 -0.45 -17.07
C GLN A 126 4.44 -1.40 -17.54
N GLY A 127 4.56 -2.55 -16.86
CA GLY A 127 5.61 -3.53 -17.10
C GLY A 127 6.93 -3.28 -16.37
N ALA A 128 7.02 -2.19 -15.59
CA ALA A 128 8.25 -1.85 -14.86
C ALA A 128 8.31 -2.45 -13.43
N THR A 129 7.28 -3.19 -13.01
CA THR A 129 7.21 -3.74 -11.65
C THR A 129 8.45 -4.55 -11.28
N ASP A 130 8.92 -5.43 -12.18
CA ASP A 130 10.07 -6.30 -11.90
C ASP A 130 11.35 -5.47 -11.72
N GLN A 131 11.61 -4.49 -12.59
CA GLN A 131 12.77 -3.59 -12.47
C GLN A 131 12.75 -2.80 -11.15
N VAL A 132 11.59 -2.28 -10.75
CA VAL A 132 11.41 -1.57 -9.48
C VAL A 132 11.64 -2.51 -8.30
N MET A 133 11.07 -3.71 -8.35
CA MET A 133 11.14 -4.66 -7.25
C MET A 133 12.52 -5.29 -7.09
N ASP A 134 13.25 -5.52 -8.18
CA ASP A 134 14.64 -6.00 -8.11
C ASP A 134 15.54 -4.97 -7.45
N ALA A 135 15.39 -3.68 -7.80
CA ALA A 135 16.09 -2.61 -7.13
C ALA A 135 15.72 -2.51 -5.64
N ALA A 136 14.44 -2.66 -5.31
CA ALA A 136 13.95 -2.59 -3.94
C ALA A 136 14.45 -3.77 -3.09
N ARG A 137 14.40 -5.01 -3.62
CA ARG A 137 14.89 -6.22 -2.93
C ARG A 137 16.38 -6.17 -2.67
N ALA A 138 17.18 -5.70 -3.64
CA ALA A 138 18.62 -5.51 -3.46
C ALA A 138 18.96 -4.55 -2.30
N ALA A 139 18.02 -3.69 -1.92
CA ALA A 139 18.13 -2.75 -0.81
C ALA A 139 17.35 -3.19 0.46
N GLY A 140 16.87 -4.43 0.51
CA GLY A 140 16.24 -5.03 1.69
C GLY A 140 14.72 -5.00 1.74
N ALA A 141 14.03 -4.73 0.63
CA ALA A 141 12.58 -4.91 0.57
C ALA A 141 12.23 -6.41 0.54
N THR A 142 11.27 -6.82 1.35
CA THR A 142 10.81 -8.22 1.42
C THR A 142 9.80 -8.58 0.33
N GLY A 143 9.11 -7.59 -0.23
CA GLY A 143 8.10 -7.75 -1.26
C GLY A 143 7.30 -6.49 -1.48
N GLY A 144 6.38 -6.55 -2.41
CA GLY A 144 5.45 -5.46 -2.72
C GLY A 144 4.18 -5.97 -3.37
N THR A 145 3.27 -5.06 -3.65
CA THR A 145 2.03 -5.35 -4.39
C THR A 145 1.87 -4.31 -5.48
N ALA A 146 1.78 -4.77 -6.72
CA ALA A 146 1.55 -3.92 -7.88
C ALA A 146 0.06 -3.90 -8.24
N VAL A 147 -0.44 -2.72 -8.57
CA VAL A 147 -1.82 -2.48 -9.02
C VAL A 147 -1.77 -1.70 -10.32
N HIS A 148 -2.52 -2.16 -11.32
CA HIS A 148 -2.67 -1.41 -12.57
C HIS A 148 -3.44 -0.11 -12.33
N ALA A 149 -2.94 0.97 -12.93
CA ALA A 149 -3.51 2.29 -12.83
C ALA A 149 -3.44 3.01 -14.18
N LYS A 150 -4.31 3.98 -14.37
CA LYS A 150 -4.27 4.85 -15.54
C LYS A 150 -3.96 6.27 -15.11
N GLY A 151 -2.88 6.81 -15.65
CA GLY A 151 -2.52 8.20 -15.44
C GLY A 151 -3.42 9.13 -16.27
N THR A 152 -3.90 10.21 -15.66
CA THR A 152 -4.71 11.25 -16.33
C THR A 152 -3.96 12.57 -16.41
N GLY A 153 -2.65 12.52 -16.61
CA GLY A 153 -1.79 13.70 -16.67
C GLY A 153 -2.11 14.62 -17.83
N THR A 154 -2.00 15.90 -17.59
CA THR A 154 -2.16 16.95 -18.59
C THR A 154 -0.91 17.09 -19.47
N GLU A 155 -1.04 17.73 -20.65
CA GLU A 155 0.08 18.09 -21.55
C GLU A 155 1.21 18.88 -20.84
N LEU A 156 0.88 19.60 -19.76
CA LEU A 156 1.86 20.33 -18.95
C LEU A 156 2.87 19.38 -18.27
N ALA A 157 2.42 18.22 -17.79
CA ALA A 157 3.29 17.23 -17.18
C ALA A 157 4.26 16.60 -18.20
N LYS A 158 3.83 16.44 -19.46
CA LYS A 158 4.72 16.03 -20.57
C LYS A 158 5.86 17.04 -20.83
N LYS A 159 5.57 18.32 -20.70
CA LYS A 159 6.57 19.38 -20.93
C LYS A 159 7.59 19.51 -19.79
N PHE A 160 7.18 19.31 -18.53
CA PHE A 160 8.05 19.55 -17.38
C PHE A 160 8.87 18.33 -16.96
N PHE A 161 8.33 17.12 -17.13
CA PHE A 161 8.97 15.89 -16.64
C PHE A 161 9.29 14.87 -17.72
N GLY A 162 8.96 15.16 -19.00
CA GLY A 162 9.13 14.19 -20.09
C GLY A 162 8.25 12.94 -19.97
N VAL A 163 7.35 12.90 -18.98
CA VAL A 163 6.52 11.75 -18.63
C VAL A 163 5.15 11.86 -19.24
N SER A 164 4.75 10.89 -20.04
CA SER A 164 3.36 10.75 -20.47
C SER A 164 2.52 10.18 -19.33
N LEU A 165 1.89 11.04 -18.52
CA LEU A 165 0.98 10.63 -17.46
C LEU A 165 -0.37 10.08 -17.96
N ALA A 166 -0.62 10.16 -19.28
CA ALA A 166 -1.82 9.57 -19.90
C ALA A 166 -1.65 8.09 -20.32
N SER A 167 -0.52 7.47 -19.94
CA SER A 167 -0.23 6.07 -20.24
C SER A 167 -0.66 5.14 -19.10
N GLU A 168 -0.79 3.87 -19.40
CA GLU A 168 -0.96 2.82 -18.40
C GLU A 168 0.22 2.85 -17.42
N LYS A 169 -0.10 2.78 -16.13
CA LYS A 169 0.86 2.88 -15.02
C LYS A 169 0.69 1.70 -14.07
N GLU A 170 1.69 1.50 -13.27
CA GLU A 170 1.65 0.60 -12.12
C GLU A 170 1.88 1.40 -10.84
N LEU A 171 1.03 1.15 -9.84
CA LEU A 171 1.22 1.58 -8.48
C LEU A 171 1.80 0.41 -7.70
N ILE A 172 3.00 0.57 -7.14
CA ILE A 172 3.67 -0.48 -6.39
C ILE A 172 3.74 -0.03 -4.93
N PHE A 173 3.14 -0.83 -4.05
CA PHE A 173 3.12 -0.63 -2.61
C PHE A 173 4.19 -1.50 -1.97
N ILE A 174 5.15 -0.90 -1.26
CA ILE A 174 6.23 -1.59 -0.56
C ILE A 174 6.19 -1.15 0.89
N LEU A 175 5.93 -2.08 1.81
CA LEU A 175 6.03 -1.81 3.24
C LEU A 175 7.48 -1.99 3.68
N ALA A 176 8.05 -0.96 4.27
CA ALA A 176 9.44 -0.92 4.69
C ALA A 176 9.55 -0.50 6.16
N SER A 177 10.60 -0.94 6.87
CA SER A 177 10.94 -0.35 8.15
C SER A 177 11.41 1.09 7.96
N ALA A 178 11.30 1.90 9.01
CA ALA A 178 11.82 3.28 8.99
C ALA A 178 13.33 3.33 8.66
N GLU A 179 14.08 2.26 9.00
CA GLU A 179 15.51 2.13 8.74
C GLU A 179 15.81 1.79 7.28
N THR A 180 15.05 0.86 6.68
CA THR A 180 15.29 0.38 5.31
C THR A 180 14.65 1.28 4.25
N ARG A 181 13.71 2.16 4.60
CA ARG A 181 13.03 3.06 3.67
C ARG A 181 14.00 3.86 2.79
N LYS A 182 14.97 4.56 3.39
CA LYS A 182 15.92 5.41 2.63
C LYS A 182 16.76 4.62 1.63
N PRO A 183 17.42 3.51 2.02
CA PRO A 183 18.14 2.63 1.08
C PRO A 183 17.26 2.14 -0.06
N ILE A 184 16.04 1.67 0.24
CA ILE A 184 15.11 1.16 -0.78
C ILE A 184 14.73 2.25 -1.78
N MET A 185 14.30 3.43 -1.30
CA MET A 185 13.94 4.54 -2.18
C MET A 185 15.12 4.99 -3.05
N LYS A 186 16.33 5.06 -2.50
CA LYS A 186 17.54 5.40 -3.24
C LYS A 186 17.79 4.38 -4.36
N ALA A 187 17.76 3.10 -4.06
CA ALA A 187 17.98 2.04 -5.06
C ALA A 187 16.93 2.08 -6.19
N ILE A 188 15.66 2.29 -5.86
CA ILE A 188 14.60 2.45 -6.85
C ILE A 188 14.88 3.65 -7.76
N MET A 189 15.22 4.82 -7.20
CA MET A 189 15.47 6.02 -7.98
C MET A 189 16.69 5.91 -8.87
N GLU A 190 17.75 5.19 -8.44
CA GLU A 190 18.95 4.96 -9.22
C GLU A 190 18.74 3.97 -10.38
N LYS A 191 17.95 2.90 -10.15
CA LYS A 191 17.78 1.79 -11.11
C LYS A 191 16.53 1.89 -11.97
N ALA A 192 15.47 2.54 -11.47
CA ALA A 192 14.16 2.62 -12.12
C ALA A 192 13.62 4.06 -12.21
N GLY A 193 14.37 5.07 -11.78
CA GLY A 193 13.92 6.46 -11.69
C GLY A 193 13.57 7.09 -13.06
N MET A 194 13.27 8.39 -13.03
CA MET A 194 12.72 9.18 -14.14
C MET A 194 13.58 9.15 -15.42
N GLN A 195 14.87 8.82 -15.33
CA GLN A 195 15.80 8.76 -16.47
C GLN A 195 15.87 7.38 -17.11
N THR A 196 15.10 6.42 -16.62
CA THR A 196 15.06 5.03 -17.12
C THR A 196 13.73 4.77 -17.85
N GLU A 197 13.61 3.61 -18.50
CA GLU A 197 12.37 3.19 -19.17
C GLU A 197 11.19 3.06 -18.19
N ALA A 198 11.46 2.69 -16.95
CA ALA A 198 10.45 2.58 -15.88
C ALA A 198 9.84 3.94 -15.51
N GLN A 199 10.59 5.04 -15.65
CA GLN A 199 10.20 6.39 -15.27
C GLN A 199 9.52 6.45 -13.89
N ALA A 200 10.08 5.71 -12.92
CA ALA A 200 9.47 5.60 -11.61
C ALA A 200 9.59 6.91 -10.82
N LEU A 201 8.51 7.21 -10.10
CA LEU A 201 8.45 8.23 -9.06
C LEU A 201 8.08 7.54 -7.75
N ALA A 202 8.82 7.80 -6.68
CA ALA A 202 8.60 7.18 -5.39
C ALA A 202 8.40 8.23 -4.29
N PHE A 203 7.49 7.97 -3.38
CA PHE A 203 7.30 8.73 -2.14
C PHE A 203 6.93 7.78 -1.00
N SER A 204 7.09 8.21 0.23
CA SER A 204 6.72 7.39 1.40
C SER A 204 5.66 8.07 2.26
N LEU A 205 4.83 7.25 2.89
CA LEU A 205 3.78 7.65 3.80
C LEU A 205 4.02 6.99 5.16
N PRO A 206 3.84 7.70 6.28
CA PRO A 206 4.00 7.14 7.61
C PRO A 206 2.91 6.09 7.89
N VAL A 207 3.28 4.95 8.47
CA VAL A 207 2.35 3.93 8.95
C VAL A 207 2.26 4.05 10.47
N THR A 208 1.10 4.43 10.97
CA THR A 208 0.88 4.66 12.41
C THR A 208 0.44 3.41 13.16
N ASP A 209 -0.12 2.44 12.46
CA ASP A 209 -0.48 1.14 13.01
C ASP A 209 -0.42 0.07 11.92
N LEU A 210 -0.11 -1.18 12.30
CA LEU A 210 0.16 -2.28 11.37
C LEU A 210 -0.31 -3.59 11.97
N ALA A 211 -0.92 -4.44 11.14
CA ALA A 211 -1.30 -5.80 11.49
C ALA A 211 -0.98 -6.77 10.34
N GLY A 212 -0.65 -8.01 10.65
CA GLY A 212 -0.41 -9.08 9.68
C GLY A 212 1.02 -9.14 9.12
N LEU A 213 1.92 -8.23 9.51
CA LEU A 213 3.33 -8.32 9.15
C LEU A 213 4.07 -9.21 10.16
N ARG A 214 4.62 -10.33 9.71
CA ARG A 214 5.62 -11.08 10.48
C ARG A 214 7.02 -10.71 10.02
N GLN A 215 7.87 -10.38 10.96
CA GLN A 215 9.32 -10.39 10.72
C GLN A 215 9.75 -11.86 10.78
N PHE A 216 10.20 -12.40 9.65
CA PHE A 216 10.95 -13.65 9.67
C PHE A 216 12.35 -13.29 10.19
N ASN A 217 12.62 -13.56 11.46
CA ASN A 217 13.98 -13.64 11.93
C ASN A 217 14.56 -14.93 11.31
N VAL A 218 15.36 -14.78 10.27
CA VAL A 218 16.25 -15.85 9.82
C VAL A 218 17.36 -15.89 10.86
N GLU A 219 17.32 -16.87 11.75
CA GLU A 219 18.45 -17.24 12.59
C GLU A 219 19.58 -17.84 11.74
#